data_3f0a15f78140b1ba92cb41c49148d52d
#
_entry.id   3f0a15f78140b1ba92cb41c49148d52d
#
_cell.length_a   1.000
_cell.length_b   1.000
_cell.length_c   1.000
_cell.angle_alpha   90.00
_cell.angle_beta   90.00
_cell.angle_gamma   90.00
#
_symmetry.space_group_name_H-M   'P 1'
#
loop_
_entity.id
_entity.type
_entity.pdbx_description
1 polymer ?
#
loop_
_entity_poly.entity_id
_entity_poly.type
_entity_poly.pdbx_seq_one_letter_code
_entity_poly.pdbx_strand_id
1 'polypeptide(L)'
;MISRLVLTLVLAVGAGGARALAQEDAPAGPDRPARDEAFKMVDAYLVSNLQESLGLDDAQFAKAIPLVKRLQGERRTYFVERTRTVREMRRLLRQGGANETEVLDLLKQLKALDVDGPAQTRKNVEALDALLTPVQQAKYRVLEVEVEQRMRELMNRVRPRPAPRPGARQGTRE
;
A
#
# COMPACT_ATOMS: atom_id res chain seq x y z
N MET A 1 57.90 45.18 -11.06
CA MET A 1 57.42 45.28 -12.43
C MET A 1 56.12 44.51 -12.54
N ILE A 2 55.13 45.22 -12.90
CA ILE A 2 53.73 44.99 -12.88
C ILE A 2 53.33 44.15 -14.11
N SER A 3 52.58 43.08 -13.96
CA SER A 3 51.88 42.52 -15.09
C SER A 3 50.44 42.10 -14.62
N ARG A 4 49.48 42.86 -15.10
CA ARG A 4 48.07 42.74 -14.92
C ARG A 4 47.60 41.58 -15.79
N LEU A 5 46.94 40.58 -15.19
CA LEU A 5 46.17 39.59 -15.94
C LEU A 5 44.71 39.76 -15.56
N VAL A 6 43.98 40.32 -16.50
CA VAL A 6 42.53 40.51 -16.43
C VAL A 6 41.86 39.14 -16.66
N LEU A 7 41.28 38.58 -15.61
CA LEU A 7 40.49 37.36 -15.71
C LEU A 7 39.02 37.74 -15.91
N THR A 8 38.57 37.59 -17.13
CA THR A 8 37.16 37.81 -17.50
C THR A 8 36.33 36.66 -16.96
N LEU A 9 35.52 36.96 -15.92
CA LEU A 9 34.57 36.00 -15.36
C LEU A 9 33.30 35.98 -16.28
N VAL A 10 33.13 34.93 -17.07
CA VAL A 10 31.91 34.67 -17.80
C VAL A 10 30.92 34.03 -16.82
N LEU A 11 29.92 34.78 -16.38
CA LEU A 11 28.76 34.29 -15.65
C LEU A 11 27.84 33.57 -16.62
N ALA A 12 27.95 32.24 -16.70
CA ALA A 12 26.92 31.41 -17.30
C ALA A 12 25.78 31.23 -16.30
N VAL A 13 24.74 32.03 -16.46
CA VAL A 13 23.46 31.82 -15.80
C VAL A 13 22.80 30.55 -16.40
N GLY A 14 23.16 29.43 -15.82
CA GLY A 14 22.43 28.18 -16.05
C GLY A 14 21.08 28.25 -15.34
N ALA A 15 20.01 28.57 -16.08
CA ALA A 15 18.63 28.38 -15.63
C ALA A 15 18.38 26.87 -15.52
N GLY A 16 18.83 26.29 -14.40
CA GLY A 16 18.42 24.97 -13.96
C GLY A 16 16.96 25.03 -13.51
N GLY A 17 16.06 24.81 -14.45
CA GLY A 17 14.66 24.60 -14.14
C GLY A 17 14.55 23.43 -13.15
N ALA A 18 14.28 23.74 -11.89
CA ALA A 18 13.73 22.79 -10.95
C ALA A 18 12.40 22.32 -11.56
N ARG A 19 12.46 21.21 -12.28
CA ARG A 19 11.27 20.42 -12.58
C ARG A 19 10.78 19.91 -11.24
N ALA A 20 9.92 20.71 -10.59
CA ALA A 20 9.01 20.19 -9.62
C ALA A 20 8.31 19.03 -10.34
N LEU A 21 8.64 17.80 -9.93
CA LEU A 21 7.87 16.63 -10.27
C LEU A 21 6.49 16.92 -9.65
N ALA A 22 5.64 17.59 -10.41
CA ALA A 22 4.23 17.55 -10.20
C ALA A 22 3.92 16.04 -10.21
N GLN A 23 3.66 15.52 -9.04
CA GLN A 23 3.11 14.21 -8.84
C GLN A 23 1.72 14.30 -9.45
N GLU A 24 1.68 14.09 -10.77
CA GLU A 24 0.44 13.95 -11.49
C GLU A 24 -0.25 12.76 -10.83
N ASP A 25 -1.17 13.08 -9.93
CA ASP A 25 -2.12 12.11 -9.38
C ASP A 25 -2.75 11.42 -10.59
N ALA A 26 -2.24 10.23 -10.92
CA ALA A 26 -2.84 9.40 -11.93
C ALA A 26 -4.33 9.34 -11.59
N PRO A 27 -5.23 9.64 -12.55
CA PRO A 27 -6.65 9.76 -12.28
C PRO A 27 -7.09 8.55 -11.45
N ALA A 28 -7.66 8.81 -10.30
CA ALA A 28 -8.14 7.78 -9.40
C ALA A 28 -9.09 6.91 -10.19
N GLY A 29 -8.67 5.68 -10.52
CA GLY A 29 -9.55 4.75 -11.23
C GLY A 29 -10.89 4.64 -10.46
N PRO A 30 -12.01 4.38 -11.13
CA PRO A 30 -13.36 4.38 -10.53
C PRO A 30 -13.48 3.51 -9.28
N ASP A 31 -12.54 2.59 -9.07
CA ASP A 31 -12.52 1.65 -7.94
C ASP A 31 -11.81 2.19 -6.69
N ARG A 32 -11.15 3.37 -6.76
CA ARG A 32 -10.36 3.90 -5.62
C ARG A 32 -11.25 4.30 -4.43
N PRO A 33 -12.34 5.08 -4.62
CA PRO A 33 -13.24 5.43 -3.53
C PRO A 33 -13.86 4.20 -2.84
N ALA A 34 -14.28 3.21 -3.62
CA ALA A 34 -14.89 2.00 -3.10
C ALA A 34 -13.90 1.11 -2.31
N ARG A 35 -12.62 1.10 -2.70
CA ARG A 35 -11.56 0.43 -1.93
C ARG A 35 -11.26 1.15 -0.62
N ASP A 36 -11.18 2.46 -0.64
CA ASP A 36 -10.95 3.27 0.55
C ASP A 36 -12.09 3.09 1.56
N GLU A 37 -13.32 3.00 1.07
CA GLU A 37 -14.49 2.71 1.90
C GLU A 37 -14.43 1.30 2.50
N ALA A 38 -14.05 0.29 1.72
CA ALA A 38 -13.84 -1.07 2.22
C ALA A 38 -12.77 -1.12 3.34
N PHE A 39 -11.67 -0.39 3.20
CA PHE A 39 -10.67 -0.28 4.26
C PHE A 39 -11.24 0.36 5.54
N LYS A 40 -12.02 1.44 5.42
CA LYS A 40 -12.66 2.10 6.56
C LYS A 40 -13.63 1.17 7.28
N MET A 41 -14.44 0.43 6.54
CA MET A 41 -15.37 -0.54 7.13
C MET A 41 -14.65 -1.65 7.90
N VAL A 42 -13.53 -2.13 7.38
CA VAL A 42 -12.72 -3.17 8.05
C VAL A 42 -12.03 -2.60 9.29
N ASP A 43 -11.48 -1.39 9.22
CA ASP A 43 -10.90 -0.73 10.39
C ASP A 43 -11.96 -0.51 11.50
N ALA A 44 -13.16 -0.07 11.12
CA ALA A 44 -14.26 0.10 12.07
C ALA A 44 -14.68 -1.24 12.69
N TYR A 45 -14.79 -2.30 11.89
CA TYR A 45 -15.10 -3.64 12.38
C TYR A 45 -14.04 -4.13 13.38
N LEU A 46 -12.76 -4.02 13.04
CA LEU A 46 -11.67 -4.44 13.91
C LEU A 46 -11.71 -3.69 15.25
N VAL A 47 -11.82 -2.36 15.21
CA VAL A 47 -11.85 -1.54 16.45
C VAL A 47 -13.07 -1.85 17.30
N SER A 48 -14.26 -2.05 16.69
CA SER A 48 -15.49 -2.36 17.41
C SER A 48 -15.45 -3.71 18.13
N ASN A 49 -14.73 -4.69 17.56
CA ASN A 49 -14.69 -6.04 18.12
C ASN A 49 -13.44 -6.30 18.97
N LEU A 50 -12.44 -5.42 18.94
CA LEU A 50 -11.14 -5.66 19.57
C LEU A 50 -11.26 -5.91 21.07
N GLN A 51 -12.00 -5.04 21.79
CA GLN A 51 -12.12 -5.12 23.24
C GLN A 51 -12.82 -6.40 23.69
N GLU A 52 -13.99 -6.69 23.10
CA GLU A 52 -14.80 -7.83 23.46
C GLU A 52 -14.14 -9.16 23.06
N SER A 53 -13.66 -9.26 21.82
CA SER A 53 -13.04 -10.49 21.31
C SER A 53 -11.81 -10.92 22.10
N LEU A 54 -11.00 -9.96 22.54
CA LEU A 54 -9.79 -10.24 23.31
C LEU A 54 -10.05 -10.29 24.81
N GLY A 55 -11.16 -9.71 25.29
CA GLY A 55 -11.43 -9.53 26.72
C GLY A 55 -10.47 -8.53 27.34
N LEU A 56 -10.28 -7.36 26.68
CA LEU A 56 -9.41 -6.30 27.18
C LEU A 56 -10.13 -5.46 28.23
N ASP A 57 -9.41 -5.08 29.28
CA ASP A 57 -9.86 -3.99 30.14
C ASP A 57 -9.72 -2.63 29.42
N ASP A 58 -10.33 -1.58 29.99
CA ASP A 58 -10.36 -0.25 29.37
C ASP A 58 -8.95 0.34 29.21
N ALA A 59 -8.05 0.07 30.15
CA ALA A 59 -6.68 0.57 30.11
C ALA A 59 -5.85 -0.14 29.01
N GLN A 60 -6.01 -1.45 28.87
CA GLN A 60 -5.42 -2.24 27.79
C GLN A 60 -5.98 -1.80 26.44
N PHE A 61 -7.30 -1.65 26.33
CA PHE A 61 -7.97 -1.24 25.09
C PHE A 61 -7.48 0.13 24.62
N ALA A 62 -7.42 1.13 25.52
CA ALA A 62 -6.92 2.46 25.18
C ALA A 62 -5.49 2.45 24.62
N LYS A 63 -4.62 1.57 25.14
CA LYS A 63 -3.24 1.40 24.66
C LYS A 63 -3.15 0.58 23.37
N ALA A 64 -4.01 -0.42 23.20
CA ALA A 64 -4.01 -1.29 22.03
C ALA A 64 -4.51 -0.60 20.77
N ILE A 65 -5.54 0.27 20.83
CA ILE A 65 -6.13 0.96 19.68
C ILE A 65 -5.08 1.65 18.79
N PRO A 66 -4.19 2.52 19.27
CA PRO A 66 -3.23 3.21 18.43
C PRO A 66 -2.24 2.24 17.77
N LEU A 67 -1.86 1.15 18.44
CA LEU A 67 -0.97 0.14 17.87
C LEU A 67 -1.65 -0.65 16.76
N VAL A 68 -2.89 -1.08 16.97
CA VAL A 68 -3.69 -1.78 15.97
C VAL A 68 -3.95 -0.89 14.75
N LYS A 69 -4.31 0.38 14.94
CA LYS A 69 -4.50 1.32 13.84
C LYS A 69 -3.22 1.55 13.04
N ARG A 70 -2.07 1.67 13.72
CA ARG A 70 -0.76 1.77 13.07
C ARG A 70 -0.45 0.52 12.25
N LEU A 71 -0.61 -0.66 12.85
CA LEU A 71 -0.38 -1.95 12.19
C LEU A 71 -1.22 -2.09 10.91
N GLN A 72 -2.51 -1.76 10.97
CA GLN A 72 -3.39 -1.81 9.80
C GLN A 72 -3.00 -0.77 8.75
N GLY A 73 -2.64 0.45 9.16
CA GLY A 73 -2.18 1.50 8.27
C GLY A 73 -0.93 1.10 7.49
N GLU A 74 0.07 0.54 8.15
CA GLU A 74 1.33 0.10 7.54
C GLU A 74 1.14 -1.10 6.60
N ARG A 75 0.32 -2.09 6.99
CA ARG A 75 -0.05 -3.20 6.10
C ARG A 75 -0.73 -2.70 4.84
N ARG A 76 -1.61 -1.70 4.96
CA ARG A 76 -2.29 -1.06 3.82
C ARG A 76 -1.28 -0.37 2.92
N THR A 77 -0.41 0.46 3.47
CA THR A 77 0.64 1.17 2.72
C THR A 77 1.51 0.18 1.96
N TYR A 78 2.04 -0.84 2.64
CA TYR A 78 2.81 -1.90 2.00
C TYR A 78 2.07 -2.56 0.83
N PHE A 79 0.81 -2.96 1.04
CA PHE A 79 -0.01 -3.60 0.01
C PHE A 79 -0.23 -2.68 -1.21
N VAL A 80 -0.54 -1.41 -0.97
CA VAL A 80 -0.79 -0.43 -2.03
C VAL A 80 0.48 -0.16 -2.84
N GLU A 81 1.59 0.11 -2.17
CA GLU A 81 2.87 0.41 -2.83
C GLU A 81 3.40 -0.80 -3.59
N ARG A 82 3.39 -1.98 -2.99
CA ARG A 82 3.77 -3.22 -3.67
C ARG A 82 2.93 -3.47 -4.92
N THR A 83 1.62 -3.30 -4.83
CA THR A 83 0.71 -3.48 -5.96
C THR A 83 0.96 -2.45 -7.05
N ARG A 84 1.25 -1.20 -6.68
CA ARG A 84 1.60 -0.12 -7.62
C ARG A 84 2.89 -0.47 -8.38
N THR A 85 3.95 -0.83 -7.66
CA THR A 85 5.25 -1.19 -8.25
C THR A 85 5.13 -2.37 -9.22
N VAL A 86 4.41 -3.44 -8.84
CA VAL A 86 4.17 -4.59 -9.73
C VAL A 86 3.34 -4.21 -10.96
N ARG A 87 2.35 -3.32 -10.81
CA ARG A 87 1.54 -2.83 -11.94
C ARG A 87 2.40 -2.03 -12.92
N GLU A 88 3.29 -1.19 -12.42
CA GLU A 88 4.20 -0.40 -13.23
C GLU A 88 5.16 -1.30 -14.01
N MET A 89 5.77 -2.28 -13.36
CA MET A 89 6.59 -3.29 -14.07
C MET A 89 5.81 -3.99 -15.19
N ARG A 90 4.55 -4.39 -14.91
CA ARG A 90 3.71 -5.00 -15.96
C ARG A 90 3.43 -4.06 -17.11
N ARG A 91 3.28 -2.77 -16.84
CA ARG A 91 3.09 -1.74 -17.87
C ARG A 91 4.31 -1.66 -18.78
N LEU A 92 5.50 -1.50 -18.20
CA LEU A 92 6.77 -1.43 -18.96
C LEU A 92 7.00 -2.67 -19.80
N LEU A 93 6.85 -3.86 -19.22
CA LEU A 93 7.07 -5.13 -19.93
C LEU A 93 6.12 -5.33 -21.11
N ARG A 94 4.89 -4.78 -21.05
CA ARG A 94 3.92 -4.88 -22.15
C ARG A 94 4.18 -3.91 -23.30
N GLN A 95 4.88 -2.81 -23.06
CA GLN A 95 5.15 -1.78 -24.07
C GLN A 95 6.21 -2.18 -25.10
N GLY A 96 6.89 -3.30 -24.93
CA GLY A 96 7.85 -3.86 -25.90
C GLY A 96 9.04 -2.93 -26.13
N GLY A 97 10.00 -2.90 -25.24
CA GLY A 97 11.13 -1.97 -25.27
C GLY A 97 11.42 -1.43 -23.88
N ALA A 98 11.09 -2.26 -22.88
CA ALA A 98 11.32 -1.90 -21.47
C ALA A 98 12.79 -1.48 -21.29
N ASN A 99 13.00 -0.24 -20.85
CA ASN A 99 14.30 0.24 -20.45
C ASN A 99 14.78 -0.58 -19.27
N GLU A 100 15.89 -1.30 -19.45
CA GLU A 100 16.46 -2.18 -18.39
C GLU A 100 16.74 -1.42 -17.10
N THR A 101 17.16 -0.16 -17.19
CA THR A 101 17.40 0.70 -16.02
C THR A 101 16.12 0.95 -15.24
N GLU A 102 15.01 1.28 -15.93
CA GLU A 102 13.71 1.50 -15.25
C GLU A 102 13.19 0.21 -14.59
N VAL A 103 13.34 -0.92 -15.27
CA VAL A 103 12.97 -2.24 -14.70
C VAL A 103 13.81 -2.55 -13.47
N LEU A 104 15.13 -2.29 -13.53
CA LEU A 104 16.05 -2.51 -12.41
C LEU A 104 15.67 -1.65 -11.20
N ASP A 105 15.31 -0.39 -11.40
CA ASP A 105 14.91 0.50 -10.30
C ASP A 105 13.60 0.05 -9.65
N LEU A 106 12.61 -0.37 -10.43
CA LEU A 106 11.38 -0.95 -9.89
C LEU A 106 11.63 -2.27 -9.14
N LEU A 107 12.58 -3.09 -9.62
CA LEU A 107 12.98 -4.32 -8.92
C LEU A 107 13.67 -4.01 -7.59
N LYS A 108 14.55 -2.99 -7.54
CA LYS A 108 15.16 -2.54 -6.28
C LYS A 108 14.09 -2.06 -5.30
N GLN A 109 13.16 -1.24 -5.76
CA GLN A 109 12.04 -0.76 -4.95
C GLN A 109 11.18 -1.91 -4.42
N LEU A 110 10.82 -2.88 -5.26
CA LEU A 110 10.05 -4.05 -4.84
C LEU A 110 10.78 -4.87 -3.78
N LYS A 111 12.08 -5.12 -3.98
CA LYS A 111 12.90 -5.85 -3.01
C LYS A 111 13.00 -5.13 -1.67
N ALA A 112 13.14 -3.81 -1.66
CA ALA A 112 13.14 -3.01 -0.43
C ALA A 112 11.79 -3.13 0.29
N LEU A 113 10.67 -2.97 -0.42
CA LEU A 113 9.32 -3.13 0.13
C LEU A 113 9.12 -4.53 0.73
N ASP A 114 9.57 -5.59 0.05
CA ASP A 114 9.40 -6.98 0.50
C ASP A 114 10.27 -7.32 1.73
N VAL A 115 11.28 -6.50 2.05
CA VAL A 115 12.07 -6.60 3.28
C VAL A 115 11.51 -5.71 4.38
N ASP A 116 11.31 -4.42 4.10
CA ASP A 116 10.98 -3.41 5.10
C ASP A 116 9.53 -3.55 5.60
N GLY A 117 8.59 -3.87 4.72
CA GLY A 117 7.18 -4.05 5.06
C GLY A 117 6.94 -5.14 6.11
N PRO A 118 7.41 -6.38 5.89
CA PRO A 118 7.32 -7.44 6.90
C PRO A 118 8.08 -7.12 8.19
N ALA A 119 9.26 -6.48 8.12
CA ALA A 119 10.04 -6.10 9.30
C ALA A 119 9.28 -5.09 10.16
N GLN A 120 8.69 -4.05 9.56
CA GLN A 120 7.90 -3.06 10.26
C GLN A 120 6.61 -3.67 10.84
N THR A 121 5.94 -4.54 10.08
CA THR A 121 4.76 -5.29 10.57
C THR A 121 5.12 -6.10 11.81
N ARG A 122 6.24 -6.83 11.78
CA ARG A 122 6.70 -7.63 12.93
C ARG A 122 6.92 -6.76 14.16
N LYS A 123 7.64 -5.64 14.03
CA LYS A 123 7.88 -4.70 15.12
C LYS A 123 6.59 -4.19 15.76
N ASN A 124 5.58 -3.88 14.97
CA ASN A 124 4.30 -3.40 15.50
C ASN A 124 3.49 -4.52 16.16
N VAL A 125 3.59 -5.74 15.64
CA VAL A 125 3.00 -6.93 16.25
C VAL A 125 3.64 -7.19 17.62
N GLU A 126 4.97 -7.14 17.73
CA GLU A 126 5.70 -7.30 18.99
C GLU A 126 5.31 -6.22 20.02
N ALA A 127 5.15 -4.96 19.57
CA ALA A 127 4.69 -3.89 20.45
C ALA A 127 3.25 -4.11 20.96
N LEU A 128 2.36 -4.66 20.15
CA LEU A 128 1.01 -5.03 20.56
C LEU A 128 1.05 -6.24 21.53
N ASP A 129 1.82 -7.27 21.19
CA ASP A 129 1.94 -8.49 22.00
C ASP A 129 2.48 -8.19 23.40
N ALA A 130 3.35 -7.19 23.55
CA ALA A 130 3.84 -6.75 24.85
C ALA A 130 2.76 -6.20 25.80
N LEU A 131 1.59 -5.80 25.27
CA LEU A 131 0.44 -5.36 26.06
C LEU A 131 -0.54 -6.48 26.43
N LEU A 132 -0.41 -7.63 25.75
CA LEU A 132 -1.41 -8.70 25.77
C LEU A 132 -0.88 -9.94 26.50
N THR A 133 -1.77 -10.60 27.24
CA THR A 133 -1.50 -11.94 27.75
C THR A 133 -1.41 -12.95 26.59
N PRO A 134 -0.77 -14.12 26.77
CA PRO A 134 -0.70 -15.14 25.70
C PRO A 134 -2.05 -15.55 25.14
N VAL A 135 -3.10 -15.60 25.96
CA VAL A 135 -4.47 -15.91 25.53
C VAL A 135 -5.04 -14.79 24.67
N GLN A 136 -4.82 -13.54 25.06
CA GLN A 136 -5.26 -12.37 24.29
C GLN A 136 -4.51 -12.27 22.97
N GLN A 137 -3.21 -12.59 22.94
CA GLN A 137 -2.43 -12.67 21.71
C GLN A 137 -3.02 -13.70 20.74
N ALA A 138 -3.35 -14.91 21.24
CA ALA A 138 -3.97 -15.95 20.40
C ALA A 138 -5.33 -15.50 19.86
N LYS A 139 -6.16 -14.88 20.68
CA LYS A 139 -7.45 -14.31 20.25
C LYS A 139 -7.26 -13.21 19.19
N TYR A 140 -6.24 -12.37 19.33
CA TYR A 140 -5.93 -11.36 18.31
C TYR A 140 -5.57 -11.99 16.97
N ARG A 141 -4.79 -13.08 16.93
CA ARG A 141 -4.47 -13.79 15.67
C ARG A 141 -5.74 -14.36 15.01
N VAL A 142 -6.69 -14.87 15.80
CA VAL A 142 -7.98 -15.34 15.26
C VAL A 142 -8.77 -14.17 14.67
N LEU A 143 -8.87 -13.05 15.39
CA LEU A 143 -9.54 -11.85 14.91
C LEU A 143 -8.89 -11.29 13.62
N GLU A 144 -7.55 -11.34 13.51
CA GLU A 144 -6.85 -10.96 12.27
C GLU A 144 -7.31 -11.77 11.06
N VAL A 145 -7.47 -13.09 11.21
CA VAL A 145 -7.96 -13.97 10.13
C VAL A 145 -9.39 -13.60 9.71
N GLU A 146 -10.25 -13.32 10.67
CA GLU A 146 -11.65 -12.88 10.38
C GLU A 146 -11.66 -11.54 9.63
N VAL A 147 -10.82 -10.58 10.06
CA VAL A 147 -10.65 -9.28 9.40
C VAL A 147 -10.15 -9.44 7.96
N GLU A 148 -9.18 -10.33 7.74
CA GLU A 148 -8.67 -10.61 6.38
C GLU A 148 -9.73 -11.26 5.49
N GLN A 149 -10.55 -12.14 6.02
CA GLN A 149 -11.66 -12.75 5.29
C GLN A 149 -12.69 -11.67 4.90
N ARG A 150 -13.07 -10.82 5.84
CA ARG A 150 -13.99 -9.70 5.60
C ARG A 150 -13.46 -8.76 4.53
N MET A 151 -12.17 -8.43 4.60
CA MET A 151 -11.52 -7.60 3.58
C MET A 151 -11.58 -8.25 2.20
N ARG A 152 -11.29 -9.54 2.09
CA ARG A 152 -11.38 -10.28 0.82
C ARG A 152 -12.80 -10.26 0.23
N GLU A 153 -13.81 -10.47 1.07
CA GLU A 153 -15.22 -10.42 0.65
C GLU A 153 -15.59 -9.02 0.13
N LEU A 154 -15.25 -7.96 0.86
CA LEU A 154 -15.53 -6.59 0.45
C LEU A 154 -14.80 -6.25 -0.86
N MET A 155 -13.53 -6.60 -0.98
CA MET A 155 -12.77 -6.37 -2.21
C MET A 155 -13.31 -7.13 -3.42
N ASN A 156 -13.85 -8.33 -3.22
CA ASN A 156 -14.49 -9.09 -4.29
C ASN A 156 -15.82 -8.46 -4.75
N ARG A 157 -16.57 -7.82 -3.84
CA ARG A 157 -17.81 -7.10 -4.17
C ARG A 157 -17.52 -5.80 -4.96
N VAL A 158 -16.41 -5.14 -4.66
CA VAL A 158 -15.98 -3.90 -5.30
C VAL A 158 -15.35 -4.14 -6.68
N ARG A 159 -14.91 -5.36 -6.98
CA ARG A 159 -14.37 -5.68 -8.32
C ARG A 159 -15.47 -5.55 -9.37
N PRO A 160 -15.25 -4.77 -10.46
CA PRO A 160 -16.15 -4.77 -11.59
C PRO A 160 -16.31 -6.20 -12.11
N ARG A 161 -17.56 -6.67 -12.22
CA ARG A 161 -17.80 -7.93 -12.95
C ARG A 161 -17.28 -7.76 -14.36
N PRO A 162 -16.43 -8.69 -14.88
CA PRO A 162 -16.06 -8.65 -16.28
C PRO A 162 -17.34 -8.63 -17.10
N ALA A 163 -17.43 -7.65 -18.04
CA ALA A 163 -18.56 -7.58 -18.95
C ALA A 163 -18.73 -8.95 -19.64
N PRO A 164 -19.97 -9.47 -19.78
CA PRO A 164 -20.21 -10.70 -20.50
C PRO A 164 -19.57 -10.58 -21.89
N ARG A 165 -18.74 -11.54 -22.27
CA ARG A 165 -18.09 -11.56 -23.56
C ARG A 165 -19.18 -11.49 -24.65
N PRO A 166 -19.18 -10.46 -25.54
CA PRO A 166 -20.11 -10.44 -26.65
C PRO A 166 -19.78 -11.62 -27.56
N GLY A 167 -20.61 -12.66 -27.56
CA GLY A 167 -20.41 -13.80 -28.44
C GLY A 167 -20.79 -15.16 -27.90
N ALA A 168 -21.15 -15.31 -26.64
CA ALA A 168 -21.79 -16.55 -26.17
C ALA A 168 -23.25 -16.57 -26.65
N ARG A 169 -23.48 -16.73 -27.96
CA ARG A 169 -24.79 -17.05 -28.51
C ARG A 169 -25.19 -18.40 -27.91
N GLN A 170 -26.26 -18.38 -27.14
CA GLN A 170 -26.98 -19.57 -26.78
C GLN A 170 -27.34 -20.29 -28.08
N GLY A 171 -26.69 -21.43 -28.31
CA GLY A 171 -27.12 -22.35 -29.36
C GLY A 171 -28.53 -22.79 -29.00
N THR A 172 -29.54 -22.25 -29.69
CA THR A 172 -30.87 -22.78 -29.76
C THR A 172 -30.77 -24.21 -30.30
N ARG A 173 -31.00 -25.19 -29.44
CA ARG A 173 -31.31 -26.56 -29.85
C ARG A 173 -32.72 -26.54 -30.41
N GLU A 174 -32.81 -26.73 -31.72
CA GLU A 174 -33.98 -27.33 -32.36
C GLU A 174 -33.93 -28.85 -32.21
#